data_71e8753b2cb48e25000276a3874deb67
#
_entry.id   71e8753b2cb48e25000276a3874deb67
#
_cell.length_a   1.000
_cell.length_b   1.000
_cell.length_c   1.000
_cell.angle_alpha   90.00
_cell.angle_beta   90.00
_cell.angle_gamma   90.00
#
_symmetry.space_group_name_H-M   'P 1'
#
loop_
_entity.id
_entity.type
_entity.pdbx_description
1 polymer ?
#
loop_
_entity_poly.entity_id
_entity_poly.type
_entity_poly.pdbx_seq_one_letter_code
_entity_poly.pdbx_strand_id
1 'polypeptide(L)'
;MSNEILYILLPDYAAHEIVYLSQAIASDEFALKENPKYVNKAVAPTMELVKSIGGFRTLPDYSFETMPDDYAALVLIGGFGWTTPVAEQVVPIVQQAIEKGKIVGAICNGASFMAKHGFLNAVKHTGNGLEQLQLWGGHNYTHPDGYVHAQAICDKNIVTANGSATLEFAKELLLLLENETPERIEMYYQFNKQGFCLLSGKQ
;
A
#
# COMPACT_ATOMS: atom_id res chain seq x y z
N MET A 1 -10.64 3.10 18.19
CA MET A 1 -9.68 3.18 17.07
C MET A 1 -10.50 2.99 15.80
N SER A 2 -10.31 3.85 14.81
CA SER A 2 -10.98 3.69 13.51
C SER A 2 -10.52 2.40 12.84
N ASN A 3 -11.41 1.77 12.12
CA ASN A 3 -11.16 0.53 11.36
C ASN A 3 -10.97 0.79 9.86
N GLU A 4 -10.77 2.04 9.45
CA GLU A 4 -10.59 2.39 8.05
C GLU A 4 -9.16 2.20 7.57
N ILE A 5 -8.99 1.63 6.39
CA ILE A 5 -7.74 1.60 5.63
C ILE A 5 -7.89 2.58 4.49
N LEU A 6 -7.04 3.61 4.49
CA LEU A 6 -7.09 4.70 3.53
C LEU A 6 -6.10 4.46 2.39
N TYR A 7 -6.60 4.34 1.16
CA TYR A 7 -5.80 4.16 -0.06
C TYR A 7 -5.64 5.51 -0.76
N ILE A 8 -4.43 6.05 -0.79
CA ILE A 8 -4.11 7.27 -1.55
C ILE A 8 -4.05 6.96 -3.03
N LEU A 9 -4.97 7.54 -3.78
CA LEU A 9 -5.10 7.39 -5.23
C LEU A 9 -4.79 8.73 -5.92
N LEU A 10 -3.63 8.85 -6.53
CA LEU A 10 -3.31 9.96 -7.41
C LEU A 10 -3.75 9.66 -8.85
N PRO A 11 -3.91 10.66 -9.72
CA PRO A 11 -4.16 10.41 -11.15
C PRO A 11 -3.18 9.40 -11.74
N ASP A 12 -3.67 8.53 -12.59
CA ASP A 12 -2.92 7.40 -13.18
C ASP A 12 -2.35 6.44 -12.12
N TYR A 13 -3.14 6.13 -11.08
CA TYR A 13 -2.78 5.12 -10.10
C TYR A 13 -2.80 3.70 -10.70
N ALA A 14 -2.01 2.79 -10.13
CA ALA A 14 -1.91 1.40 -10.55
C ALA A 14 -2.98 0.53 -9.85
N ALA A 15 -4.15 0.35 -10.48
CA ALA A 15 -5.30 -0.31 -9.88
C ALA A 15 -5.02 -1.75 -9.38
N HIS A 16 -4.12 -2.49 -10.04
CA HIS A 16 -3.77 -3.86 -9.66
C HIS A 16 -3.09 -3.96 -8.29
N GLU A 17 -2.50 -2.86 -7.81
CA GLU A 17 -1.81 -2.82 -6.51
C GLU A 17 -2.78 -2.77 -5.32
N ILE A 18 -4.08 -2.53 -5.57
CA ILE A 18 -5.12 -2.44 -4.55
C ILE A 18 -5.77 -3.80 -4.29
N VAL A 19 -5.89 -4.62 -5.33
CA VAL A 19 -6.89 -5.70 -5.43
C VAL A 19 -6.73 -6.75 -4.33
N TYR A 20 -5.54 -7.32 -4.16
CA TYR A 20 -5.33 -8.42 -3.21
C TYR A 20 -5.56 -8.00 -1.75
N LEU A 21 -5.05 -6.83 -1.36
CA LEU A 21 -5.26 -6.30 -0.01
C LEU A 21 -6.73 -5.99 0.24
N SER A 22 -7.36 -5.21 -0.64
CA SER A 22 -8.74 -4.77 -0.45
C SER A 22 -9.73 -5.93 -0.45
N GLN A 23 -9.50 -6.94 -1.29
CA GLN A 23 -10.33 -8.14 -1.33
C GLN A 23 -10.18 -8.95 -0.04
N ALA A 24 -8.96 -9.23 0.43
CA ALA A 24 -8.72 -9.99 1.66
C ALA A 24 -9.30 -9.30 2.91
N ILE A 25 -9.40 -7.98 2.90
CA ILE A 25 -10.06 -7.21 3.96
C ILE A 25 -11.57 -7.42 3.93
N ALA A 26 -12.19 -7.31 2.75
CA ALA A 26 -13.64 -7.28 2.59
C ALA A 26 -14.29 -8.67 2.48
N SER A 27 -13.53 -9.70 2.11
CA SER A 27 -14.07 -11.04 1.86
C SER A 27 -13.24 -12.15 2.54
N ASP A 28 -13.86 -13.31 2.70
CA ASP A 28 -13.20 -14.57 2.90
C ASP A 28 -13.18 -15.37 1.58
N GLU A 29 -12.93 -16.69 1.65
CA GLU A 29 -12.79 -17.54 0.47
C GLU A 29 -14.08 -17.68 -0.37
N PHE A 30 -15.26 -17.44 0.23
CA PHE A 30 -16.55 -17.78 -0.37
C PHE A 30 -17.55 -16.63 -0.42
N ALA A 31 -17.40 -15.58 0.40
CA ALA A 31 -18.37 -14.51 0.52
C ALA A 31 -17.77 -13.21 1.02
N LEU A 32 -18.53 -12.12 0.92
CA LEU A 32 -18.24 -10.89 1.64
C LEU A 32 -18.42 -11.12 3.14
N LYS A 33 -17.49 -10.58 3.93
CA LYS A 33 -17.60 -10.59 5.40
C LYS A 33 -18.77 -9.70 5.82
N GLU A 34 -19.66 -10.22 6.66
CA GLU A 34 -20.75 -9.41 7.21
C GLU A 34 -20.23 -8.27 8.11
N ASN A 35 -19.19 -8.56 8.90
CA ASN A 35 -18.58 -7.62 9.82
C ASN A 35 -17.05 -7.67 9.68
N PRO A 36 -16.47 -7.05 8.64
CA PRO A 36 -15.03 -7.05 8.46
C PRO A 36 -14.35 -6.22 9.57
N LYS A 37 -13.19 -6.70 10.03
CA LYS A 37 -12.38 -5.98 11.05
C LYS A 37 -11.99 -4.58 10.56
N TYR A 38 -11.74 -4.45 9.27
CA TYR A 38 -11.38 -3.19 8.61
C TYR A 38 -12.25 -2.94 7.39
N VAL A 39 -12.34 -1.68 6.98
CA VAL A 39 -13.06 -1.24 5.76
C VAL A 39 -12.13 -0.44 4.86
N ASN A 40 -12.24 -0.68 3.56
CA ASN A 40 -11.43 0.01 2.55
C ASN A 40 -12.05 1.35 2.19
N LYS A 41 -11.22 2.41 2.12
CA LYS A 41 -11.60 3.77 1.76
C LYS A 41 -10.62 4.37 0.77
N ALA A 42 -11.12 4.85 -0.35
CA ALA A 42 -10.34 5.59 -1.34
C ALA A 42 -10.23 7.06 -0.96
N VAL A 43 -9.00 7.58 -1.01
CA VAL A 43 -8.69 8.99 -0.75
C VAL A 43 -7.97 9.58 -1.95
N ALA A 44 -8.40 10.75 -2.42
CA ALA A 44 -7.82 11.41 -3.58
C ALA A 44 -7.62 12.92 -3.32
N PRO A 45 -6.94 13.66 -4.20
CA PRO A 45 -6.76 15.11 -4.01
C PRO A 45 -8.07 15.88 -3.86
N THR A 46 -9.11 15.46 -4.58
CA THR A 46 -10.46 16.04 -4.54
C THR A 46 -11.51 14.94 -4.51
N MET A 47 -12.78 15.29 -4.40
CA MET A 47 -13.91 14.34 -4.51
C MET A 47 -14.29 14.01 -5.96
N GLU A 48 -13.52 14.45 -6.93
CA GLU A 48 -13.74 14.10 -8.33
C GLU A 48 -13.22 12.70 -8.66
N LEU A 49 -13.73 12.13 -9.75
CA LEU A 49 -13.31 10.83 -10.24
C LEU A 49 -11.80 10.80 -10.56
N VAL A 50 -11.09 9.84 -9.98
CA VAL A 50 -9.68 9.56 -10.27
C VAL A 50 -9.59 8.41 -11.26
N LYS A 51 -8.78 8.58 -12.30
CA LYS A 51 -8.57 7.58 -13.34
C LYS A 51 -7.28 6.79 -13.09
N SER A 52 -7.35 5.47 -13.20
CA SER A 52 -6.19 4.58 -13.15
C SER A 52 -5.44 4.54 -14.49
N ILE A 53 -4.22 3.98 -14.48
CA ILE A 53 -3.43 3.68 -15.70
C ILE A 53 -4.27 2.84 -16.69
N GLY A 54 -5.02 1.86 -16.21
CA GLY A 54 -5.88 1.00 -17.03
C GLY A 54 -7.21 1.63 -17.46
N GLY A 55 -7.47 2.90 -17.12
CA GLY A 55 -8.67 3.63 -17.50
C GLY A 55 -9.87 3.45 -16.58
N PHE A 56 -9.79 2.64 -15.53
CA PHE A 56 -10.84 2.55 -14.51
C PHE A 56 -10.99 3.87 -13.75
N ARG A 57 -12.22 4.21 -13.42
CA ARG A 57 -12.56 5.44 -12.72
C ARG A 57 -13.06 5.11 -11.32
N THR A 58 -12.44 5.72 -10.32
CA THR A 58 -12.81 5.54 -8.91
C THR A 58 -13.34 6.86 -8.37
N LEU A 59 -14.53 6.84 -7.78
CA LEU A 59 -15.02 7.93 -6.96
C LEU A 59 -14.42 7.75 -5.56
N PRO A 60 -13.65 8.72 -5.05
CA PRO A 60 -13.06 8.60 -3.72
C PRO A 60 -14.14 8.72 -2.62
N ASP A 61 -13.88 8.09 -1.47
CA ASP A 61 -14.67 8.26 -0.25
C ASP A 61 -14.36 9.60 0.42
N TYR A 62 -13.10 10.05 0.31
CA TYR A 62 -12.58 11.28 0.92
C TYR A 62 -11.66 12.04 -0.03
N SER A 63 -11.63 13.35 0.11
CA SER A 63 -10.53 14.17 -0.38
C SER A 63 -9.40 14.27 0.67
N PHE A 64 -8.24 14.82 0.30
CA PHE A 64 -7.18 15.12 1.27
C PHE A 64 -7.63 16.07 2.38
N GLU A 65 -8.61 16.93 2.10
CA GLU A 65 -9.18 17.89 3.07
C GLU A 65 -10.22 17.25 4.01
N THR A 66 -10.90 16.19 3.56
CA THR A 66 -12.03 15.60 4.28
C THR A 66 -11.74 14.23 4.89
N MET A 67 -10.54 13.68 4.63
CA MET A 67 -10.14 12.40 5.21
C MET A 67 -10.09 12.47 6.74
N PRO A 68 -10.45 11.38 7.45
CA PRO A 68 -10.45 11.37 8.90
C PRO A 68 -9.04 11.46 9.49
N ASP A 69 -8.92 12.04 10.67
CA ASP A 69 -7.66 12.11 11.44
C ASP A 69 -7.26 10.78 12.09
N ASP A 70 -8.21 9.88 12.33
CA ASP A 70 -8.00 8.55 12.91
C ASP A 70 -8.41 7.46 11.92
N TYR A 71 -7.45 6.61 11.58
CA TYR A 71 -7.57 5.47 10.68
C TYR A 71 -6.59 4.37 11.09
N ALA A 72 -6.80 3.14 10.61
CA ALA A 72 -5.95 2.00 10.93
C ALA A 72 -4.64 2.00 10.13
N ALA A 73 -4.72 2.26 8.83
CA ALA A 73 -3.56 2.28 7.95
C ALA A 73 -3.73 3.30 6.81
N LEU A 74 -2.60 3.82 6.34
CA LEU A 74 -2.45 4.65 5.14
C LEU A 74 -1.69 3.85 4.07
N VAL A 75 -2.25 3.71 2.87
CA VAL A 75 -1.66 2.90 1.79
C VAL A 75 -1.45 3.77 0.56
N LEU A 76 -0.17 3.96 0.17
CA LEU A 76 0.21 4.75 -0.99
C LEU A 76 0.32 3.81 -2.20
N ILE A 77 -0.68 3.88 -3.07
CA ILE A 77 -0.75 3.09 -4.29
C ILE A 77 0.15 3.72 -5.37
N GLY A 78 0.94 2.92 -6.05
CA GLY A 78 1.82 3.38 -7.11
C GLY A 78 1.08 3.95 -8.31
N GLY A 79 1.81 4.31 -9.33
CA GLY A 79 1.30 4.94 -10.55
C GLY A 79 2.13 6.14 -10.97
N PHE A 80 1.66 6.88 -11.97
CA PHE A 80 2.43 8.01 -12.54
C PHE A 80 2.15 9.34 -11.84
N GLY A 81 1.04 9.46 -11.11
CA GLY A 81 0.68 10.67 -10.37
C GLY A 81 1.74 11.15 -9.36
N TRP A 82 2.60 10.26 -8.87
CA TRP A 82 3.66 10.57 -7.92
C TRP A 82 4.77 11.48 -8.48
N THR A 83 4.84 11.66 -9.79
CA THR A 83 5.77 12.60 -10.45
C THR A 83 5.18 13.98 -10.66
N THR A 84 3.92 14.20 -10.31
CA THR A 84 3.21 15.46 -10.51
C THR A 84 3.23 16.33 -9.25
N PRO A 85 3.01 17.65 -9.37
CA PRO A 85 2.96 18.53 -8.21
C PRO A 85 1.89 18.18 -7.16
N VAL A 86 0.82 17.49 -7.57
CA VAL A 86 -0.23 17.09 -6.64
C VAL A 86 0.26 16.08 -5.58
N ALA A 87 1.30 15.30 -5.89
CA ALA A 87 1.91 14.38 -4.94
C ALA A 87 2.48 15.08 -3.69
N GLU A 88 2.93 16.33 -3.82
CA GLU A 88 3.50 17.07 -2.69
C GLU A 88 2.46 17.34 -1.58
N GLN A 89 1.17 17.32 -1.90
CA GLN A 89 0.09 17.43 -0.90
C GLN A 89 0.02 16.20 0.01
N VAL A 90 0.59 15.07 -0.39
CA VAL A 90 0.62 13.83 0.41
C VAL A 90 1.73 13.86 1.47
N VAL A 91 2.73 14.73 1.33
CA VAL A 91 3.86 14.81 2.28
C VAL A 91 3.39 15.01 3.73
N PRO A 92 2.58 16.03 4.06
CA PRO A 92 2.11 16.22 5.43
C PRO A 92 1.22 15.07 5.92
N ILE A 93 0.48 14.41 5.04
CA ILE A 93 -0.38 13.26 5.37
C ILE A 93 0.48 12.07 5.84
N VAL A 94 1.54 11.74 5.09
CA VAL A 94 2.47 10.66 5.45
C VAL A 94 3.25 11.00 6.70
N GLN A 95 3.73 12.22 6.84
CA GLN A 95 4.45 12.67 8.02
C GLN A 95 3.59 12.51 9.27
N GLN A 96 2.35 12.99 9.23
CA GLN A 96 1.41 12.86 10.34
C GLN A 96 1.09 11.38 10.67
N ALA A 97 0.95 10.53 9.65
CA ALA A 97 0.73 9.10 9.83
C ALA A 97 1.90 8.44 10.60
N ILE A 98 3.13 8.73 10.19
CA ILE A 98 4.34 8.22 10.85
C ILE A 98 4.46 8.75 12.28
N GLU A 99 4.26 10.04 12.50
CA GLU A 99 4.32 10.66 13.83
C GLU A 99 3.28 10.09 14.80
N LYS A 100 2.08 9.77 14.29
CA LYS A 100 1.02 9.11 15.08
C LYS A 100 1.23 7.59 15.23
N GLY A 101 2.32 7.03 14.69
CA GLY A 101 2.60 5.59 14.74
C GLY A 101 1.60 4.73 13.95
N LYS A 102 0.96 5.28 12.93
CA LYS A 102 0.04 4.55 12.06
C LYS A 102 0.80 3.56 11.16
N ILE A 103 0.10 2.53 10.71
CA ILE A 103 0.63 1.64 9.67
C ILE A 103 0.64 2.42 8.34
N VAL A 104 1.80 2.41 7.67
CA VAL A 104 1.98 3.01 6.34
C VAL A 104 2.46 1.96 5.37
N GLY A 105 1.66 1.68 4.35
CA GLY A 105 2.05 0.85 3.21
C GLY A 105 2.43 1.72 2.02
N ALA A 106 3.50 1.38 1.30
CA ALA A 106 3.88 2.08 0.07
C ALA A 106 4.41 1.09 -0.98
N ILE A 107 3.81 1.08 -2.15
CA ILE A 107 4.17 0.17 -3.24
C ILE A 107 4.59 0.95 -4.49
N CYS A 108 5.54 0.41 -5.26
CA CYS A 108 5.95 0.97 -6.56
C CYS A 108 6.45 2.43 -6.41
N ASN A 109 5.89 3.36 -7.17
CA ASN A 109 6.23 4.78 -7.08
C ASN A 109 5.78 5.43 -5.75
N GLY A 110 4.85 4.82 -5.01
CA GLY A 110 4.57 5.22 -3.62
C GLY A 110 5.79 5.04 -2.72
N ALA A 111 6.53 3.93 -2.86
CA ALA A 111 7.79 3.72 -2.13
C ALA A 111 8.88 4.70 -2.59
N SER A 112 8.94 5.01 -3.88
CA SER A 112 9.89 6.02 -4.41
C SER A 112 9.58 7.43 -3.88
N PHE A 113 8.30 7.77 -3.73
CA PHE A 113 7.88 9.00 -3.08
C PHE A 113 8.30 9.06 -1.61
N MET A 114 8.17 7.96 -0.86
CA MET A 114 8.67 7.92 0.52
C MET A 114 10.18 8.12 0.60
N ALA A 115 10.96 7.55 -0.34
CA ALA A 115 12.40 7.80 -0.44
C ALA A 115 12.70 9.27 -0.74
N LYS A 116 11.96 9.87 -1.70
CA LYS A 116 12.10 11.29 -2.09
C LYS A 116 12.00 12.25 -0.89
N HIS A 117 11.17 11.92 0.07
CA HIS A 117 10.94 12.76 1.25
C HIS A 117 11.64 12.25 2.52
N GLY A 118 12.54 11.27 2.40
CA GLY A 118 13.35 10.78 3.52
C GLY A 118 12.59 9.90 4.52
N PHE A 119 11.34 9.52 4.25
CA PHE A 119 10.52 8.71 5.15
C PHE A 119 11.04 7.27 5.34
N LEU A 120 11.96 6.82 4.49
CA LEU A 120 12.57 5.49 4.58
C LEU A 120 13.92 5.48 5.34
N ASN A 121 14.41 6.63 5.79
CA ASN A 121 15.75 6.74 6.38
C ASN A 121 15.93 6.04 7.75
N ALA A 122 14.84 5.64 8.40
CA ALA A 122 14.88 5.00 9.72
C ALA A 122 14.41 3.55 9.73
N VAL A 123 14.19 2.94 8.56
CA VAL A 123 13.60 1.59 8.43
C VAL A 123 14.28 0.80 7.33
N LYS A 124 14.24 -0.54 7.44
CA LYS A 124 14.50 -1.42 6.30
C LYS A 124 13.36 -1.28 5.30
N HIS A 125 13.69 -1.27 4.02
CA HIS A 125 12.71 -1.01 2.97
C HIS A 125 13.11 -1.63 1.64
N THR A 126 12.17 -1.68 0.72
CA THR A 126 12.37 -2.05 -0.69
C THR A 126 11.58 -1.11 -1.60
N GLY A 127 11.61 -1.35 -2.89
CA GLY A 127 10.91 -0.58 -3.93
C GLY A 127 11.23 -1.12 -5.32
N ASN A 128 11.02 -0.34 -6.35
CA ASN A 128 11.31 -0.75 -7.74
C ASN A 128 12.81 -0.91 -8.06
N GLY A 129 13.68 -0.70 -7.07
CA GLY A 129 15.12 -0.85 -7.15
C GLY A 129 15.84 0.26 -6.39
N LEU A 130 17.01 -0.07 -5.85
CA LEU A 130 17.83 0.88 -5.09
C LEU A 130 18.18 2.13 -5.91
N GLU A 131 18.54 1.93 -7.17
CA GLU A 131 18.89 3.04 -8.07
C GLU A 131 17.73 4.03 -8.26
N GLN A 132 16.49 3.52 -8.37
CA GLN A 132 15.32 4.39 -8.49
C GLN A 132 15.05 5.15 -7.20
N LEU A 133 15.19 4.51 -6.02
CA LEU A 133 15.04 5.18 -4.74
C LEU A 133 16.09 6.29 -4.56
N GLN A 134 17.35 6.01 -4.93
CA GLN A 134 18.43 7.00 -4.91
C GLN A 134 18.19 8.15 -5.89
N LEU A 135 17.71 7.85 -7.11
CA LEU A 135 17.39 8.87 -8.11
C LEU A 135 16.28 9.82 -7.63
N TRP A 136 15.21 9.27 -7.06
CA TRP A 136 14.09 10.07 -6.57
C TRP A 136 14.43 10.81 -5.27
N GLY A 137 15.11 10.13 -4.36
CA GLY A 137 15.43 10.64 -3.03
C GLY A 137 16.55 11.67 -3.02
N GLY A 138 17.52 11.55 -3.94
CA GLY A 138 18.66 12.46 -3.99
C GLY A 138 19.34 12.58 -2.62
N HIS A 139 19.54 13.80 -2.16
CA HIS A 139 20.15 14.08 -0.85
C HIS A 139 19.23 13.80 0.36
N ASN A 140 17.93 13.66 0.15
CA ASN A 140 16.99 13.34 1.21
C ASN A 140 16.99 11.85 1.57
N TYR A 141 17.40 10.97 0.66
CA TYR A 141 17.49 9.53 0.89
C TYR A 141 18.87 9.17 1.44
N THR A 142 18.99 9.15 2.76
CA THR A 142 20.28 9.03 3.48
C THR A 142 20.57 7.62 4.00
N HIS A 143 19.68 6.65 3.78
CA HIS A 143 19.83 5.28 4.30
C HIS A 143 19.73 4.20 3.20
N PRO A 144 20.63 4.24 2.18
CA PRO A 144 20.64 3.22 1.12
C PRO A 144 20.98 1.81 1.65
N ASP A 145 21.71 1.70 2.76
CA ASP A 145 22.04 0.42 3.40
C ASP A 145 20.82 -0.25 4.05
N GLY A 146 19.75 0.48 4.26
CA GLY A 146 18.45 -0.06 4.68
C GLY A 146 17.68 -0.74 3.57
N TYR A 147 18.11 -0.61 2.31
CA TYR A 147 17.47 -1.27 1.19
C TYR A 147 17.67 -2.78 1.24
N VAL A 148 16.58 -3.52 1.11
CA VAL A 148 16.56 -4.99 1.02
C VAL A 148 16.07 -5.39 -0.36
N HIS A 149 16.81 -6.23 -1.06
CA HIS A 149 16.38 -6.79 -2.35
C HIS A 149 15.35 -7.90 -2.13
N ALA A 150 14.10 -7.48 -1.92
CA ALA A 150 12.97 -8.36 -1.65
C ALA A 150 11.73 -7.84 -2.37
N GLN A 151 10.70 -8.67 -2.50
CA GLN A 151 9.42 -8.29 -3.10
C GLN A 151 8.69 -7.26 -2.21
N ALA A 152 8.59 -7.54 -0.91
CA ALA A 152 8.06 -6.63 0.09
C ALA A 152 8.85 -6.77 1.39
N ILE A 153 8.88 -5.72 2.20
CA ILE A 153 9.51 -5.68 3.53
C ILE A 153 8.60 -4.92 4.48
N CYS A 154 8.43 -5.47 5.66
CA CYS A 154 7.86 -4.79 6.82
C CYS A 154 8.97 -4.48 7.82
N ASP A 155 9.12 -3.22 8.21
CA ASP A 155 9.94 -2.83 9.37
C ASP A 155 9.21 -1.76 10.17
N LYS A 156 9.07 -1.99 11.47
CA LYS A 156 8.22 -1.20 12.36
C LYS A 156 6.77 -1.18 11.79
N ASN A 157 6.19 0.00 11.64
CA ASN A 157 4.85 0.20 11.08
C ASN A 157 4.88 0.61 9.59
N ILE A 158 5.97 0.33 8.88
CA ILE A 158 6.11 0.68 7.46
C ILE A 158 6.29 -0.59 6.64
N VAL A 159 5.44 -0.76 5.63
CA VAL A 159 5.54 -1.83 4.63
C VAL A 159 5.85 -1.20 3.28
N THR A 160 6.93 -1.66 2.64
CA THR A 160 7.29 -1.22 1.29
C THR A 160 7.36 -2.41 0.34
N ALA A 161 7.06 -2.18 -0.94
CA ALA A 161 7.11 -3.21 -1.98
C ALA A 161 7.46 -2.62 -3.35
N ASN A 162 7.98 -3.46 -4.25
CA ASN A 162 8.08 -3.12 -5.66
C ASN A 162 6.73 -3.31 -6.38
N GLY A 163 6.53 -2.68 -7.55
CA GLY A 163 5.24 -2.64 -8.25
C GLY A 163 4.76 -4.00 -8.80
N SER A 164 5.60 -5.04 -8.81
CA SER A 164 5.19 -6.40 -9.18
C SER A 164 4.76 -7.26 -7.98
N ALA A 165 4.96 -6.78 -6.77
CA ALA A 165 4.84 -7.53 -5.53
C ALA A 165 3.50 -7.30 -4.80
N THR A 166 2.41 -7.23 -5.52
CA THR A 166 1.09 -6.90 -4.98
C THR A 166 0.60 -7.92 -3.95
N LEU A 167 0.94 -9.20 -4.13
CA LEU A 167 0.59 -10.27 -3.19
C LEU A 167 1.42 -10.22 -1.91
N GLU A 168 2.74 -10.04 -2.04
CA GLU A 168 3.66 -9.91 -0.90
C GLU A 168 3.34 -8.65 -0.09
N PHE A 169 3.04 -7.54 -0.77
CA PHE A 169 2.61 -6.30 -0.14
C PHE A 169 1.32 -6.48 0.68
N ALA A 170 0.32 -7.14 0.09
CA ALA A 170 -0.92 -7.46 0.78
C ALA A 170 -0.66 -8.35 2.00
N LYS A 171 0.16 -9.41 1.85
CA LYS A 171 0.51 -10.32 2.94
C LYS A 171 1.14 -9.58 4.13
N GLU A 172 2.16 -8.75 3.89
CA GLU A 172 2.84 -8.01 4.96
C GLU A 172 1.89 -7.04 5.68
N LEU A 173 1.02 -6.34 4.95
CA LEU A 173 0.02 -5.46 5.54
C LEU A 173 -1.04 -6.22 6.33
N LEU A 174 -1.53 -7.35 5.83
CA LEU A 174 -2.51 -8.18 6.52
C LEU A 174 -1.96 -8.74 7.85
N LEU A 175 -0.67 -9.15 7.85
CA LEU A 175 0.02 -9.61 9.06
C LEU A 175 0.16 -8.46 10.07
N LEU A 176 0.60 -7.28 9.63
CA LEU A 176 0.80 -6.13 10.52
C LEU A 176 -0.53 -5.57 11.07
N LEU A 177 -1.61 -5.65 10.28
CA LEU A 177 -2.97 -5.29 10.69
C LEU A 177 -3.61 -6.36 11.60
N GLU A 178 -3.00 -7.55 11.70
CA GLU A 178 -3.62 -8.71 12.36
C GLU A 178 -5.06 -8.95 11.86
N ASN A 179 -5.24 -8.85 10.52
CA ASN A 179 -6.58 -8.92 9.92
C ASN A 179 -7.21 -10.31 10.07
N GLU A 180 -6.39 -11.33 10.03
CA GLU A 180 -6.72 -12.74 10.24
C GLU A 180 -5.56 -13.44 10.96
N THR A 181 -5.67 -14.74 11.25
CA THR A 181 -4.53 -15.49 11.78
C THR A 181 -3.42 -15.59 10.74
N PRO A 182 -2.14 -15.68 11.15
CA PRO A 182 -1.02 -15.83 10.21
C PRO A 182 -1.18 -17.02 9.24
N GLU A 183 -1.75 -18.12 9.70
CA GLU A 183 -1.99 -19.32 8.89
C GLU A 183 -3.01 -19.05 7.77
N ARG A 184 -4.09 -18.33 8.06
CA ARG A 184 -5.10 -17.95 7.06
C ARG A 184 -4.54 -16.95 6.04
N ILE A 185 -3.72 -15.99 6.49
CA ILE A 185 -3.05 -15.05 5.61
C ILE A 185 -2.07 -15.78 4.69
N GLU A 186 -1.30 -16.75 5.23
CA GLU A 186 -0.39 -17.56 4.43
C GLU A 186 -1.16 -18.42 3.40
N MET A 187 -2.27 -19.04 3.79
CA MET A 187 -3.11 -19.81 2.88
C MET A 187 -3.67 -18.95 1.73
N TYR A 188 -4.17 -17.75 2.04
CA TYR A 188 -4.62 -16.78 1.03
C TYR A 188 -3.48 -16.40 0.08
N TYR A 189 -2.29 -16.12 0.61
CA TYR A 189 -1.10 -15.79 -0.17
C TYR A 189 -0.73 -16.95 -1.11
N GLN A 190 -0.61 -18.18 -0.59
CA GLN A 190 -0.22 -19.36 -1.37
C GLN A 190 -1.24 -19.70 -2.46
N PHE A 191 -2.53 -19.59 -2.15
CA PHE A 191 -3.60 -19.81 -3.13
C PHE A 191 -3.45 -18.84 -4.33
N ASN A 192 -3.24 -17.56 -4.08
CA ASN A 192 -3.07 -16.58 -5.15
C ASN A 192 -1.70 -16.66 -5.84
N LYS A 193 -0.65 -17.08 -5.13
CA LYS A 193 0.72 -17.18 -5.66
C LYS A 193 0.92 -18.40 -6.55
N GLN A 194 0.43 -19.53 -6.12
CA GLN A 194 0.62 -20.80 -6.81
C GLN A 194 -0.54 -21.18 -7.72
N GLY A 195 -1.74 -20.66 -7.43
CA GLY A 195 -2.96 -20.96 -8.14
C GLY A 195 -3.61 -22.28 -7.72
N PHE A 196 -4.90 -22.38 -8.00
CA PHE A 196 -5.76 -23.50 -7.59
C PHE A 196 -5.23 -24.87 -8.05
N CYS A 197 -4.76 -24.97 -9.31
CA CYS A 197 -4.33 -26.25 -9.87
C CYS A 197 -3.10 -26.87 -9.17
N LEU A 198 -2.17 -26.02 -8.69
CA LEU A 198 -0.98 -26.51 -8.01
C LEU A 198 -1.25 -26.91 -6.56
N LEU A 199 -2.18 -26.21 -5.89
CA LEU A 199 -2.55 -26.52 -4.50
C LEU A 199 -3.49 -27.72 -4.39
N SER A 200 -4.35 -27.94 -5.37
CA SER A 200 -5.31 -29.04 -5.35
C SER A 200 -4.67 -30.43 -5.58
N GLY A 201 -3.42 -30.50 -6.04
CA GLY A 201 -2.58 -31.72 -6.05
C GLY A 201 -3.18 -32.96 -6.70
N LYS A 202 -4.25 -32.84 -7.50
CA LYS A 202 -4.93 -33.94 -8.15
C LYS A 202 -5.11 -33.64 -9.64
N GLN A 203 -4.31 -34.25 -10.44
CA GLN A 203 -4.75 -34.79 -11.71
C GLN A 203 -5.31 -36.18 -11.51
#